data_86f4a36eded8fd5e0e4e31631087d4e3
#
_entry.id   86f4a36eded8fd5e0e4e31631087d4e3
#
_cell.length_a   1.000
_cell.length_b   1.000
_cell.length_c   1.000
_cell.angle_alpha   90.00
_cell.angle_beta   90.00
_cell.angle_gamma   90.00
#
_symmetry.space_group_name_H-M   'P 1'
#
loop_
_entity.id
_entity.type
_entity.pdbx_description
1 polymer ?
#
loop_
_entity_poly.entity_id
_entity_poly.type
_entity_poly.pdbx_seq_one_letter_code
_entity_poly.pdbx_strand_id
1 'polypeptide(L)'
;MADATIYRVLEALQTKTAQDFTSDHSGLDMRNSVVIGALLDPPRAPYASVSFLDYTTEQGLNLASYRMSARYEIYCFCGGANLSDRSKNVLNLTSDIIKSITADRFLGLANPDTTRTIDNVICNFTAIEGDRFGLDGIAIGYIEVTVTFQSRTGI
;
A
#
# COMPACT_ATOMS: atom_id res chain seq x y z
N MET A 1 -2.65 -23.41 -9.65
CA MET A 1 -3.63 -23.00 -8.63
C MET A 1 -3.59 -21.48 -8.53
N ALA A 2 -4.75 -20.84 -8.53
CA ALA A 2 -4.80 -19.37 -8.42
C ALA A 2 -4.52 -18.92 -6.99
N ASP A 3 -3.76 -17.85 -6.83
CA ASP A 3 -3.51 -17.25 -5.53
C ASP A 3 -4.78 -16.66 -4.92
N ALA A 4 -4.83 -16.60 -3.61
CA ALA A 4 -5.92 -15.97 -2.87
C ALA A 4 -6.05 -14.49 -3.24
N THR A 5 -7.27 -13.99 -3.29
CA THR A 5 -7.53 -12.57 -3.63
C THR A 5 -6.78 -11.62 -2.70
N ILE A 6 -6.69 -11.93 -1.42
CA ILE A 6 -5.93 -11.14 -0.43
C ILE A 6 -4.46 -10.99 -0.87
N TYR A 7 -3.83 -12.06 -1.33
CA TYR A 7 -2.44 -12.03 -1.77
C TYR A 7 -2.28 -11.28 -3.11
N ARG A 8 -3.21 -11.47 -4.03
CA ARG A 8 -3.22 -10.73 -5.31
C ARG A 8 -3.34 -9.23 -5.11
N VAL A 9 -4.13 -8.80 -4.12
CA VAL A 9 -4.23 -7.39 -3.72
C VAL A 9 -2.91 -6.89 -3.15
N LEU A 10 -2.26 -7.69 -2.31
CA LEU A 10 -0.95 -7.35 -1.75
C LEU A 10 0.10 -7.12 -2.85
N GLU A 11 0.17 -8.01 -3.84
CA GLU A 11 1.06 -7.85 -4.98
C GLU A 11 0.70 -6.63 -5.83
N ALA A 12 -0.58 -6.36 -6.02
CA ALA A 12 -1.04 -5.19 -6.76
C ALA A 12 -0.66 -3.89 -6.04
N LEU A 13 -0.78 -3.84 -4.72
CA LEU A 13 -0.33 -2.69 -3.92
C LEU A 13 1.19 -2.50 -4.00
N GLN A 14 1.96 -3.58 -3.98
CA GLN A 14 3.40 -3.50 -4.22
C GLN A 14 3.70 -2.89 -5.58
N THR A 15 3.03 -3.35 -6.63
CA THR A 15 3.20 -2.84 -8.00
C THR A 15 2.86 -1.36 -8.09
N LYS A 16 1.76 -0.92 -7.46
CA LYS A 16 1.35 0.49 -7.44
C LYS A 16 2.30 1.38 -6.63
N THR A 17 2.96 0.83 -5.63
CA THR A 17 3.95 1.54 -4.82
C THR A 17 5.32 1.58 -5.51
N ALA A 18 5.69 0.51 -6.20
CA ALA A 18 6.96 0.36 -6.91
C ALA A 18 6.92 0.99 -8.31
N GLN A 19 6.67 2.29 -8.36
CA GLN A 19 6.59 3.05 -9.61
C GLN A 19 7.76 4.03 -9.74
N ASP A 20 7.95 4.51 -10.96
CA ASP A 20 8.88 5.60 -11.23
C ASP A 20 8.17 6.95 -11.02
N PHE A 21 8.48 7.60 -9.91
CA PHE A 21 7.93 8.91 -9.54
C PHE A 21 8.87 10.07 -9.85
N THR A 22 9.88 9.88 -10.73
CA THR A 22 10.86 10.92 -11.05
C THR A 22 10.24 12.17 -11.65
N SER A 23 9.10 12.04 -12.33
CA SER A 23 8.34 13.17 -12.87
C SER A 23 7.22 13.67 -11.95
N ASP A 24 7.07 13.08 -10.76
CA ASP A 24 6.05 13.41 -9.77
C ASP A 24 6.65 14.26 -8.63
N HIS A 25 5.89 14.42 -7.53
CA HIS A 25 6.29 15.30 -6.43
C HIS A 25 7.56 14.85 -5.69
N SER A 26 7.74 13.55 -5.51
CA SER A 26 8.90 13.02 -4.80
C SER A 26 10.18 13.04 -5.63
N GLY A 27 10.05 12.91 -6.94
CA GLY A 27 11.21 12.77 -7.83
C GLY A 27 11.98 11.46 -7.65
N LEU A 28 11.37 10.45 -7.04
CA LEU A 28 12.01 9.18 -6.68
C LEU A 28 11.59 8.05 -7.62
N ASP A 29 12.53 7.18 -7.97
CA ASP A 29 12.26 5.92 -8.64
C ASP A 29 12.18 4.80 -7.61
N MET A 30 10.96 4.29 -7.38
CA MET A 30 10.69 3.27 -6.37
C MET A 30 10.60 1.85 -6.94
N ARG A 31 10.87 1.65 -8.22
CA ARG A 31 10.69 0.34 -8.88
C ARG A 31 11.46 -0.81 -8.24
N ASN A 32 12.63 -0.53 -7.67
CA ASN A 32 13.49 -1.53 -7.01
C ASN A 32 13.60 -1.33 -5.49
N SER A 33 12.71 -0.56 -4.90
CA SER A 33 12.81 -0.12 -3.50
C SER A 33 11.58 -0.47 -2.67
N VAL A 34 10.78 -1.43 -3.12
CA VAL A 34 9.54 -1.85 -2.42
C VAL A 34 9.57 -3.35 -2.20
N VAL A 35 9.35 -3.75 -0.96
CA VAL A 35 9.29 -5.15 -0.55
C VAL A 35 7.93 -5.52 0.02
N ILE A 36 7.58 -6.80 -0.05
CA ILE A 36 6.42 -7.36 0.64
C ILE A 36 6.89 -7.90 1.99
N GLY A 37 6.15 -7.56 3.04
CA GLY A 37 6.39 -8.02 4.40
C GLY A 37 7.17 -7.04 5.25
N ALA A 38 7.25 -7.35 6.54
CA ALA A 38 7.98 -6.54 7.49
C ALA A 38 9.50 -6.69 7.29
N LEU A 39 10.21 -5.57 7.37
CA LEU A 39 11.66 -5.55 7.32
C LEU A 39 12.22 -5.56 8.73
N LEU A 40 13.09 -6.54 9.01
CA LEU A 40 13.86 -6.59 10.26
C LEU A 40 15.08 -5.66 10.18
N ASP A 41 15.73 -5.63 9.03
CA ASP A 41 16.86 -4.74 8.74
C ASP A 41 16.48 -3.85 7.54
N PRO A 42 16.06 -2.60 7.80
CA PRO A 42 15.65 -1.72 6.71
C PRO A 42 16.81 -1.41 5.77
N PRO A 43 16.61 -1.52 4.46
CA PRO A 43 17.60 -1.08 3.49
C PRO A 43 17.77 0.44 3.53
N ARG A 44 18.73 0.92 2.77
CA ARG A 44 18.98 2.36 2.67
C ARG A 44 17.77 3.10 2.11
N ALA A 45 17.35 4.16 2.80
CA ALA A 45 16.27 5.03 2.34
C ALA A 45 16.63 5.71 0.99
N PRO A 46 15.68 5.97 0.08
CA PRO A 46 14.25 5.72 0.22
C PRO A 46 13.85 4.26 -0.07
N TYR A 47 12.91 3.76 0.69
CA TYR A 47 12.30 2.44 0.43
C TYR A 47 10.90 2.37 1.03
N ALA A 48 10.15 1.36 0.65
CA ALA A 48 8.83 1.10 1.21
C ALA A 48 8.61 -0.39 1.45
N SER A 49 7.75 -0.70 2.41
CA SER A 49 7.28 -2.06 2.66
C SER A 49 5.77 -2.11 2.58
N VAL A 50 5.23 -3.16 1.99
CA VAL A 50 3.80 -3.41 1.87
C VAL A 50 3.49 -4.71 2.59
N SER A 51 2.56 -4.69 3.53
CA SER A 51 2.18 -5.88 4.28
C SER A 51 0.67 -5.96 4.50
N PHE A 52 0.20 -7.19 4.68
CA PHE A 52 -1.18 -7.46 5.06
C PHE A 52 -1.34 -7.27 6.57
N LEU A 53 -2.41 -6.60 6.98
CA LEU A 53 -2.71 -6.38 8.39
C LEU A 53 -3.77 -7.36 8.91
N ASP A 54 -5.00 -7.25 8.39
CA ASP A 54 -6.10 -8.11 8.78
C ASP A 54 -7.25 -8.04 7.76
N TYR A 55 -8.28 -8.83 7.97
CA TYR A 55 -9.53 -8.72 7.23
C TYR A 55 -10.72 -8.99 8.13
N THR A 56 -11.88 -8.46 7.72
CA THR A 56 -13.18 -8.77 8.30
C THR A 56 -14.11 -9.30 7.23
N THR A 57 -15.01 -10.21 7.60
CA THR A 57 -16.00 -10.77 6.70
C THR A 57 -17.40 -10.39 7.14
N GLU A 58 -18.24 -10.01 6.19
CA GLU A 58 -19.66 -9.82 6.40
C GLU A 58 -20.42 -10.68 5.39
N GLN A 59 -21.57 -11.21 5.79
CA GLN A 59 -22.42 -11.93 4.86
C GLN A 59 -22.88 -10.98 3.74
N GLY A 60 -22.71 -11.40 2.49
CA GLY A 60 -23.17 -10.63 1.34
C GLY A 60 -24.69 -10.62 1.18
N LEU A 61 -25.15 -10.03 0.09
CA LEU A 61 -26.59 -9.90 -0.22
C LEU A 61 -27.30 -11.24 -0.42
N ASN A 62 -26.57 -12.32 -0.63
CA ASN A 62 -27.09 -13.66 -0.70
C ASN A 62 -26.24 -14.61 0.13
N LEU A 63 -26.80 -15.79 0.46
CA LEU A 63 -26.17 -16.77 1.35
C LEU A 63 -24.86 -17.37 0.80
N ALA A 64 -24.59 -17.20 -0.49
CA ALA A 64 -23.42 -17.78 -1.15
C ALA A 64 -22.25 -16.81 -1.30
N SER A 65 -22.38 -15.57 -0.87
CA SER A 65 -21.33 -14.56 -0.99
C SER A 65 -21.00 -13.89 0.33
N TYR A 66 -19.74 -13.53 0.48
CA TYR A 66 -19.22 -12.77 1.61
C TYR A 66 -18.63 -11.46 1.12
N ARG A 67 -18.90 -10.40 1.85
CA ARG A 67 -18.23 -9.14 1.67
C ARG A 67 -16.99 -9.12 2.55
N MET A 68 -15.84 -8.90 1.92
CA MET A 68 -14.54 -8.86 2.59
C MET A 68 -14.06 -7.42 2.67
N SER A 69 -13.52 -7.05 3.80
CA SER A 69 -12.80 -5.79 3.99
C SER A 69 -11.40 -6.13 4.51
N ALA A 70 -10.41 -6.02 3.65
CA ALA A 70 -9.02 -6.33 3.97
C ALA A 70 -8.23 -5.04 4.18
N ARG A 71 -7.38 -5.02 5.21
CA ARG A 71 -6.50 -3.89 5.51
C ARG A 71 -5.06 -4.26 5.25
N TYR A 72 -4.35 -3.32 4.62
CA TYR A 72 -2.94 -3.43 4.30
C TYR A 72 -2.19 -2.22 4.83
N GLU A 73 -0.93 -2.39 5.11
CA GLU A 73 -0.04 -1.33 5.59
C GLU A 73 1.05 -1.07 4.57
N ILE A 74 1.31 0.21 4.30
CA ILE A 74 2.47 0.63 3.52
C ILE A 74 3.28 1.58 4.38
N TYR A 75 4.52 1.20 4.66
CA TYR A 75 5.49 2.05 5.33
C TYR A 75 6.45 2.62 4.30
N CYS A 76 6.59 3.94 4.27
CA CYS A 76 7.51 4.65 3.40
C CYS A 76 8.60 5.30 4.24
N PHE A 77 9.85 5.10 3.88
CA PHE A 77 11.00 5.58 4.64
C PHE A 77 11.81 6.54 3.78
N CYS A 78 11.93 7.77 4.22
CA CYS A 78 12.68 8.81 3.53
C CYS A 78 13.70 9.45 4.44
N GLY A 79 14.92 9.65 3.92
CA GLY A 79 15.95 10.44 4.56
C GLY A 79 15.89 11.91 4.15
N GLY A 80 16.79 12.70 4.73
CA GLY A 80 16.99 14.12 4.41
C GLY A 80 18.04 14.73 5.31
N ALA A 81 18.59 15.86 4.90
CA ALA A 81 19.68 16.53 5.62
C ALA A 81 19.24 17.08 7.00
N ASN A 82 17.96 17.43 7.12
CA ASN A 82 17.36 17.95 8.35
C ASN A 82 15.90 17.49 8.48
N LEU A 83 15.28 17.81 9.60
CA LEU A 83 13.89 17.42 9.89
C LEU A 83 12.90 17.91 8.83
N SER A 84 13.05 19.16 8.37
CA SER A 84 12.18 19.74 7.35
C SER A 84 12.29 18.99 6.02
N ASP A 85 13.50 18.65 5.59
CA ASP A 85 13.73 17.92 4.34
C ASP A 85 13.17 16.50 4.40
N ARG A 86 13.38 15.81 5.53
CA ARG A 86 12.82 14.47 5.75
C ARG A 86 11.31 14.46 5.69
N SER A 87 10.67 15.40 6.37
CA SER A 87 9.22 15.53 6.38
C SER A 87 8.67 15.84 4.98
N LYS A 88 9.31 16.75 4.27
CA LYS A 88 8.95 17.07 2.87
C LYS A 88 9.05 15.84 1.97
N ASN A 89 10.17 15.11 2.06
CA ASN A 89 10.43 13.96 1.22
C ASN A 89 9.41 12.84 1.46
N VAL A 90 9.09 12.54 2.71
CA VAL A 90 8.11 11.49 3.03
C VAL A 90 6.68 11.90 2.64
N LEU A 91 6.31 13.16 2.80
CA LEU A 91 4.99 13.65 2.40
C LEU A 91 4.83 13.60 0.89
N ASN A 92 5.85 14.00 0.14
CA ASN A 92 5.81 13.94 -1.32
C ASN A 92 5.73 12.50 -1.83
N LEU A 93 6.57 11.61 -1.29
CA LEU A 93 6.55 10.19 -1.69
C LEU A 93 5.20 9.55 -1.37
N THR A 94 4.67 9.77 -0.18
CA THR A 94 3.39 9.23 0.23
C THR A 94 2.24 9.74 -0.64
N SER A 95 2.26 11.03 -1.00
CA SER A 95 1.28 11.61 -1.92
C SER A 95 1.32 10.93 -3.28
N ASP A 96 2.50 10.68 -3.83
CA ASP A 96 2.67 10.00 -5.11
C ASP A 96 2.16 8.56 -5.07
N ILE A 97 2.45 7.84 -3.99
CA ILE A 97 1.97 6.47 -3.78
C ILE A 97 0.45 6.43 -3.69
N ILE A 98 -0.16 7.30 -2.89
CA ILE A 98 -1.62 7.37 -2.76
C ILE A 98 -2.26 7.68 -4.10
N LYS A 99 -1.70 8.63 -4.84
CA LYS A 99 -2.18 8.96 -6.18
C LYS A 99 -2.10 7.76 -7.14
N SER A 100 -1.00 7.01 -7.09
CA SER A 100 -0.83 5.80 -7.90
C SER A 100 -1.86 4.73 -7.57
N ILE A 101 -2.13 4.50 -6.28
CA ILE A 101 -3.13 3.51 -5.83
C ILE A 101 -4.54 3.95 -6.21
N THR A 102 -4.90 5.20 -5.98
CA THR A 102 -6.26 5.71 -6.21
C THR A 102 -6.57 6.00 -7.67
N ALA A 103 -5.56 6.10 -8.52
CA ALA A 103 -5.76 6.28 -9.96
C ALA A 103 -6.50 5.10 -10.61
N ASP A 104 -6.34 3.90 -10.05
CA ASP A 104 -7.08 2.71 -10.45
C ASP A 104 -7.70 2.05 -9.21
N ARG A 105 -8.95 2.37 -8.94
CA ARG A 105 -9.69 1.84 -7.79
C ARG A 105 -9.85 0.31 -7.81
N PHE A 106 -9.56 -0.33 -8.92
CA PHE A 106 -9.60 -1.79 -9.06
C PHE A 106 -8.21 -2.44 -8.99
N LEU A 107 -7.15 -1.65 -8.78
CA LEU A 107 -5.76 -2.10 -8.66
C LEU A 107 -5.29 -2.98 -9.84
N GLY A 108 -5.85 -2.79 -11.03
CA GLY A 108 -5.55 -3.65 -12.18
C GLY A 108 -6.08 -5.08 -12.06
N LEU A 109 -6.93 -5.37 -11.07
CA LEU A 109 -7.47 -6.71 -10.80
C LEU A 109 -8.88 -6.92 -11.35
N ALA A 110 -9.30 -6.15 -12.34
CA ALA A 110 -10.58 -6.36 -13.01
C ALA A 110 -10.56 -7.71 -13.74
N ASN A 111 -11.54 -8.54 -13.43
CA ASN A 111 -11.74 -9.78 -14.18
C ASN A 111 -12.38 -9.43 -15.55
N PRO A 112 -11.77 -9.81 -16.68
CA PRO A 112 -12.35 -9.56 -17.99
C PRO A 112 -13.72 -10.22 -18.20
N ASP A 113 -14.05 -11.24 -17.39
CA ASP A 113 -15.25 -12.05 -17.64
C ASP A 113 -16.52 -11.57 -16.93
N THR A 114 -16.53 -10.51 -16.13
CA THR A 114 -17.79 -9.90 -15.64
C THR A 114 -17.77 -9.27 -14.26
N THR A 115 -16.92 -9.68 -13.36
CA THR A 115 -17.01 -9.23 -11.97
C THR A 115 -15.77 -8.48 -11.56
N ARG A 116 -16.00 -7.31 -11.02
CA ARG A 116 -14.95 -6.56 -10.35
C ARG A 116 -14.38 -7.43 -9.23
N THR A 117 -13.11 -7.72 -9.29
CA THR A 117 -12.44 -8.40 -8.18
C THR A 117 -12.48 -7.52 -6.93
N ILE A 118 -12.45 -6.20 -7.12
CA ILE A 118 -12.40 -5.21 -6.04
C ILE A 118 -13.53 -4.21 -6.21
N ASP A 119 -14.24 -3.92 -5.12
CA ASP A 119 -15.31 -2.93 -5.09
C ASP A 119 -14.79 -1.52 -4.81
N ASN A 120 -13.85 -1.38 -3.88
CA ASN A 120 -13.35 -0.08 -3.46
C ASN A 120 -11.98 -0.17 -2.79
N VAL A 121 -11.23 0.93 -2.88
CA VAL A 121 -9.94 1.13 -2.22
C VAL A 121 -9.94 2.48 -1.51
N ILE A 122 -9.61 2.49 -0.22
CA ILE A 122 -9.53 3.70 0.60
C ILE A 122 -8.14 3.76 1.24
N CYS A 123 -7.48 4.91 1.12
CA CYS A 123 -6.18 5.16 1.74
C CYS A 123 -6.29 6.19 2.86
N ASN A 124 -5.73 5.87 4.03
CA ASN A 124 -5.54 6.80 5.14
C ASN A 124 -4.05 6.97 5.40
N PHE A 125 -3.63 8.18 5.70
CA PHE A 125 -2.22 8.51 5.86
C PHE A 125 -1.93 9.07 7.25
N THR A 126 -0.78 8.67 7.81
CA THR A 126 -0.20 9.24 9.03
C THR A 126 1.31 9.35 8.86
N ALA A 127 1.90 10.48 9.22
CA ALA A 127 3.35 10.67 9.24
C ALA A 127 3.90 10.41 10.67
N ILE A 128 5.02 9.72 10.74
CA ILE A 128 5.68 9.38 11.99
C ILE A 128 7.17 9.71 11.88
N GLU A 129 7.72 10.32 12.92
CA GLU A 129 9.17 10.54 12.99
C GLU A 129 9.91 9.24 13.29
N GLY A 130 10.99 8.99 12.55
CA GLY A 130 11.79 7.78 12.68
C GLY A 130 12.47 7.61 14.03
N ASP A 131 12.76 8.70 14.72
CA ASP A 131 13.41 8.67 16.05
C ASP A 131 12.59 7.89 17.08
N ARG A 132 11.26 7.86 16.94
CA ARG A 132 10.38 7.05 17.79
C ARG A 132 10.62 5.54 17.64
N PHE A 133 11.25 5.11 16.56
CA PHE A 133 11.57 3.73 16.25
C PHE A 133 13.08 3.47 16.25
N GLY A 134 13.89 4.39 16.75
CA GLY A 134 15.35 4.27 16.74
C GLY A 134 15.99 4.43 15.35
N LEU A 135 15.29 5.03 14.40
CA LEU A 135 15.77 5.24 13.04
C LEU A 135 16.15 6.71 12.85
N ASP A 136 17.35 7.08 13.28
CA ASP A 136 17.86 8.44 13.18
C ASP A 136 17.93 8.90 11.71
N GLY A 137 17.53 10.15 11.48
CA GLY A 137 17.63 10.77 10.16
C GLY A 137 16.61 10.30 9.14
N ILE A 138 15.59 9.56 9.56
CA ILE A 138 14.57 9.00 8.68
C ILE A 138 13.18 9.45 9.16
N ALA A 139 12.33 9.89 8.21
CA ALA A 139 10.91 10.09 8.44
C ALA A 139 10.13 8.89 7.86
N ILE A 140 9.08 8.50 8.54
CA ILE A 140 8.24 7.36 8.17
C ILE A 140 6.85 7.85 7.79
N GLY A 141 6.39 7.50 6.58
CA GLY A 141 5.02 7.66 6.15
C GLY A 141 4.28 6.34 6.29
N TYR A 142 3.14 6.35 6.97
CA TYR A 142 2.28 5.18 7.14
C TYR A 142 0.99 5.36 6.35
N ILE A 143 0.72 4.44 5.45
CA ILE A 143 -0.53 4.39 4.69
C ILE A 143 -1.28 3.13 5.07
N GLU A 144 -2.50 3.30 5.57
CA GLU A 144 -3.42 2.18 5.74
C GLU A 144 -4.33 2.12 4.51
N VAL A 145 -4.32 0.99 3.83
CA VAL A 145 -5.14 0.75 2.64
C VAL A 145 -6.23 -0.26 2.98
N THR A 146 -7.48 0.15 2.85
CA THR A 146 -8.63 -0.73 3.03
C THR A 146 -9.20 -1.08 1.66
N VAL A 147 -9.26 -2.37 1.37
CA VAL A 147 -9.77 -2.90 0.10
C VAL A 147 -11.00 -3.75 0.36
N THR A 148 -12.10 -3.40 -0.28
CA THR A 148 -13.38 -4.11 -0.14
C THR A 148 -13.68 -4.89 -1.41
N PHE A 149 -14.04 -6.16 -1.26
CA PHE A 149 -14.39 -7.03 -2.38
C PHE A 149 -15.40 -8.09 -1.95
N GLN A 150 -16.04 -8.72 -2.92
CA GLN A 150 -16.95 -9.84 -2.67
C GLN A 150 -16.30 -11.16 -3.11
N SER A 151 -16.50 -12.19 -2.29
CA SER A 151 -16.01 -13.54 -2.59
C SER A 151 -17.11 -14.56 -2.31
N ARG A 152 -17.26 -15.52 -3.20
CA ARG A 152 -18.19 -16.65 -3.01
C ARG A 152 -17.64 -17.71 -2.10
N THR A 153 -16.33 -17.80 -1.98
CA THR A 153 -15.64 -18.87 -1.26
C THR A 153 -14.90 -18.38 -0.02
N GLY A 154 -15.16 -17.16 0.42
CA GLY A 154 -14.36 -16.50 1.43
C GLY A 154 -13.11 -15.88 0.78
N ILE A 155 -11.97 -16.11 1.38
CA ILE A 155 -10.71 -15.53 0.91
C ILE A 155 -10.40 -16.00 -0.52
#